data_fa49ab35ec0e0ab60460ea2b9c8ab6bc
#
_entry.id   fa49ab35ec0e0ab60460ea2b9c8ab6bc
#
_cell.length_a   1.000
_cell.length_b   1.000
_cell.length_c   1.000
_cell.angle_alpha   90.00
_cell.angle_beta   90.00
_cell.angle_gamma   90.00
#
_symmetry.space_group_name_H-M   'P 1'
#
loop_
_entity.id
_entity.type
_entity.pdbx_description
1 polymer ?
#
loop_
_entity_poly.entity_id
_entity_poly.type
_entity_poly.pdbx_seq_one_letter_code
_entity_poly.pdbx_strand_id
1 'polypeptide(L)'
;MLFLMVGYTAVAQQVLPLYPDTIPGSTVKLSKEEEPTLTLYLPTKEKATGTAMLVIPGGGYGFLAFEEEGIAIGKAFAEKGIAAFVLKYRLPKRETMRDKSFGPLIDAQQAMKVIRSNAVNWNLNPAKVGVIGYSAGGHLASTLGTHFSKSYIPNKDNISLRPDFMILVYPVISMNDQLTHMGSKINLLGMEPAKEKVALFSNELQVSKETPPTYLTHCGDDQVVDVNNSIVFYQALQKNGVDAELHLFPKGNHGFTQRLPVSECMDPMLGFMKREGF
;
A
#
# COMPACT_ATOMS: atom_id res chain seq x y z
N MET A 1 -0.69 38.78 32.53
CA MET A 1 -1.15 37.44 32.18
C MET A 1 -0.92 37.25 30.68
N LEU A 2 0.18 36.58 30.31
CA LEU A 2 0.62 36.46 28.93
C LEU A 2 -0.04 35.17 28.35
N PHE A 3 -0.98 35.32 27.45
CA PHE A 3 -1.55 34.17 26.73
C PHE A 3 -0.55 33.72 25.68
N LEU A 4 0.14 32.58 25.90
CA LEU A 4 0.82 31.85 24.84
C LEU A 4 -0.22 31.30 23.89
N MET A 5 -0.34 31.88 22.69
CA MET A 5 -1.03 31.24 21.56
C MET A 5 -0.14 30.11 21.08
N VAL A 6 -0.53 28.86 21.40
CA VAL A 6 0.04 27.67 20.77
C VAL A 6 -0.55 27.61 19.36
N GLY A 7 0.22 28.05 18.39
CA GLY A 7 -0.16 27.92 16.99
C GLY A 7 -0.15 26.43 16.59
N TYR A 8 -1.31 25.82 16.44
CA TYR A 8 -1.44 24.54 15.74
C TYR A 8 -1.09 24.77 14.27
N THR A 9 0.11 24.37 13.85
CA THR A 9 0.43 24.27 12.44
C THR A 9 -0.35 23.07 11.87
N ALA A 10 -1.46 23.36 11.21
CA ALA A 10 -2.19 22.34 10.46
C ALA A 10 -1.25 21.80 9.38
N VAL A 11 -1.00 20.48 9.38
CA VAL A 11 -0.36 19.78 8.26
C VAL A 11 -1.23 20.05 7.04
N ALA A 12 -0.70 20.79 6.07
CA ALA A 12 -1.48 21.16 4.87
C ALA A 12 -1.78 19.88 4.07
N GLN A 13 -3.03 19.48 4.04
CA GLN A 13 -3.52 18.40 3.21
C GLN A 13 -3.53 18.87 1.76
N GLN A 14 -2.71 18.27 0.92
CA GLN A 14 -2.70 18.52 -0.52
C GLN A 14 -3.16 17.26 -1.25
N VAL A 15 -4.11 17.40 -2.18
CA VAL A 15 -4.57 16.32 -3.05
C VAL A 15 -4.06 16.59 -4.46
N LEU A 16 -3.33 15.65 -5.03
CA LEU A 16 -2.81 15.72 -6.39
C LEU A 16 -3.52 14.69 -7.27
N PRO A 17 -3.92 15.03 -8.50
CA PRO A 17 -4.28 14.04 -9.49
C PRO A 17 -3.07 13.13 -9.75
N LEU A 18 -3.31 11.82 -9.82
CA LEU A 18 -2.22 10.85 -10.05
C LEU A 18 -1.64 10.94 -11.47
N TYR A 19 -2.46 11.36 -12.41
CA TYR A 19 -2.10 11.55 -13.81
C TYR A 19 -2.43 12.98 -14.26
N PRO A 20 -1.52 13.68 -14.95
CA PRO A 20 -1.81 15.02 -15.45
C PRO A 20 -2.79 15.01 -16.64
N ASP A 21 -2.79 13.93 -17.44
CA ASP A 21 -3.54 13.84 -18.69
C ASP A 21 -4.31 12.52 -18.80
N THR A 22 -3.76 11.58 -19.57
CA THR A 22 -4.42 10.30 -19.87
C THR A 22 -4.13 9.27 -18.80
N ILE A 23 -5.18 8.59 -18.33
CA ILE A 23 -5.05 7.50 -17.34
C ILE A 23 -4.82 6.18 -18.08
N PRO A 24 -3.66 5.53 -17.92
CA PRO A 24 -3.33 4.30 -18.64
C PRO A 24 -4.33 3.19 -18.37
N GLY A 25 -4.72 2.46 -19.42
CA GLY A 25 -5.67 1.36 -19.33
C GLY A 25 -7.14 1.75 -19.15
N SER A 26 -7.48 3.05 -19.02
CA SER A 26 -8.87 3.49 -19.05
C SER A 26 -9.44 3.42 -20.46
N THR A 27 -10.71 3.00 -20.58
CA THR A 27 -11.46 2.93 -21.85
C THR A 27 -12.41 4.09 -22.04
N VAL A 28 -12.67 4.84 -20.98
CA VAL A 28 -13.56 6.00 -20.92
C VAL A 28 -12.92 7.12 -20.09
N LYS A 29 -13.46 8.33 -20.22
CA LYS A 29 -13.16 9.42 -19.29
C LYS A 29 -13.83 9.11 -17.95
N LEU A 30 -13.06 9.13 -16.88
CA LEU A 30 -13.58 8.90 -15.53
C LEU A 30 -14.27 10.14 -14.98
N SER A 31 -15.21 9.94 -14.04
CA SER A 31 -15.73 11.02 -13.21
C SER A 31 -14.64 11.48 -12.21
N LYS A 32 -14.76 12.68 -11.65
CA LYS A 32 -13.80 13.19 -10.65
C LYS A 32 -13.71 12.30 -9.43
N GLU A 33 -14.80 11.65 -9.06
CA GLU A 33 -14.87 10.72 -7.93
C GLU A 33 -14.12 9.42 -8.21
N GLU A 34 -13.98 9.04 -9.47
CA GLU A 34 -13.28 7.82 -9.90
C GLU A 34 -11.83 8.07 -10.30
N GLU A 35 -11.44 9.33 -10.53
CA GLU A 35 -10.06 9.68 -10.85
C GLU A 35 -9.12 9.31 -9.69
N PRO A 36 -8.00 8.62 -9.98
CA PRO A 36 -7.03 8.27 -8.95
C PRO A 36 -6.24 9.51 -8.50
N THR A 37 -5.99 9.59 -7.20
CA THR A 37 -5.29 10.73 -6.58
C THR A 37 -4.28 10.29 -5.54
N LEU A 38 -3.33 11.17 -5.21
CA LEU A 38 -2.48 11.10 -4.03
C LEU A 38 -2.84 12.23 -3.06
N THR A 39 -3.15 11.87 -1.83
CA THR A 39 -3.31 12.83 -0.74
C THR A 39 -2.03 12.86 0.09
N LEU A 40 -1.41 14.01 0.22
CA LEU A 40 -0.11 14.21 0.84
C LEU A 40 -0.24 14.65 2.30
N TYR A 41 0.54 14.01 3.15
CA TYR A 41 0.77 14.37 4.54
C TYR A 41 2.28 14.51 4.74
N LEU A 42 2.78 15.74 4.66
CA LEU A 42 4.21 16.02 4.80
C LEU A 42 4.50 16.41 6.26
N PRO A 43 5.55 15.86 6.89
CA PRO A 43 6.00 16.29 8.19
C PRO A 43 6.55 17.73 8.14
N THR A 44 6.66 18.39 9.29
CA THR A 44 7.41 19.65 9.35
C THR A 44 8.89 19.39 9.02
N LYS A 45 9.58 20.41 8.51
CA LYS A 45 10.99 20.28 8.10
C LYS A 45 11.89 19.78 9.22
N GLU A 46 11.59 20.20 10.46
CA GLU A 46 12.36 19.86 11.67
C GLU A 46 12.22 18.38 12.05
N LYS A 47 11.10 17.76 11.72
CA LYS A 47 10.81 16.35 12.01
C LYS A 47 11.10 15.40 10.86
N ALA A 48 11.25 15.94 9.64
CA ALA A 48 11.36 15.13 8.43
C ALA A 48 12.57 14.18 8.47
N THR A 49 12.33 12.88 8.36
CA THR A 49 13.38 11.83 8.31
C THR A 49 13.92 11.62 6.88
N GLY A 50 13.24 12.15 5.89
CA GLY A 50 13.49 11.88 4.47
C GLY A 50 12.85 10.58 3.98
N THR A 51 12.25 9.78 4.85
CA THR A 51 11.52 8.56 4.48
C THR A 51 10.12 8.89 3.99
N ALA A 52 9.65 8.17 2.98
CA ALA A 52 8.30 8.27 2.43
C ALA A 52 7.54 6.95 2.55
N MET A 53 6.23 7.03 2.73
CA MET A 53 5.30 5.91 2.79
C MET A 53 4.16 6.09 1.81
N LEU A 54 4.04 5.18 0.83
CA LEU A 54 2.83 5.04 0.03
C LEU A 54 1.81 4.25 0.84
N VAL A 55 0.66 4.86 1.15
CA VAL A 55 -0.41 4.26 1.96
C VAL A 55 -1.51 3.77 1.05
N ILE A 56 -1.82 2.48 1.11
CA ILE A 56 -2.81 1.81 0.24
C ILE A 56 -3.94 1.24 1.11
N PRO A 57 -5.10 1.91 1.19
CA PRO A 57 -6.23 1.45 1.97
C PRO A 57 -6.87 0.18 1.40
N GLY A 58 -7.51 -0.62 2.26
CA GLY A 58 -8.27 -1.79 1.89
C GLY A 58 -9.67 -1.48 1.37
N GLY A 59 -10.59 -2.45 1.51
CA GLY A 59 -11.98 -2.36 1.06
C GLY A 59 -12.35 -3.40 0.01
N GLY A 60 -11.64 -4.55 -0.01
CA GLY A 60 -11.98 -5.71 -0.85
C GLY A 60 -11.94 -5.44 -2.36
N TYR A 61 -11.30 -4.39 -2.83
CA TYR A 61 -11.39 -3.87 -4.20
C TYR A 61 -12.80 -3.42 -4.63
N GLY A 62 -13.78 -3.38 -3.72
CA GLY A 62 -15.13 -2.92 -3.97
C GLY A 62 -15.38 -1.48 -3.51
N PHE A 63 -14.62 -1.03 -2.53
CA PHE A 63 -14.58 0.35 -2.03
C PHE A 63 -13.20 0.66 -1.48
N LEU A 64 -12.98 1.85 -0.92
CA LEU A 64 -11.76 2.21 -0.22
C LEU A 64 -12.08 2.60 1.23
N ALA A 65 -11.45 1.94 2.20
CA ALA A 65 -11.48 2.34 3.62
C ALA A 65 -10.57 3.57 3.82
N PHE A 66 -10.91 4.66 3.11
CA PHE A 66 -10.02 5.78 2.88
C PHE A 66 -9.76 6.61 4.13
N GLU A 67 -10.76 6.75 5.01
CA GLU A 67 -10.63 7.53 6.25
C GLU A 67 -9.75 6.79 7.27
N GLU A 68 -10.05 5.52 7.56
CA GLU A 68 -9.43 4.76 8.62
C GLU A 68 -8.04 4.22 8.24
N GLU A 69 -7.93 3.64 7.04
CA GLU A 69 -6.71 2.99 6.56
C GLU A 69 -5.88 3.88 5.61
N GLY A 70 -6.40 5.06 5.28
CA GLY A 70 -5.75 6.05 4.46
C GLY A 70 -5.36 7.29 5.27
N ILE A 71 -6.33 8.19 5.49
CA ILE A 71 -6.12 9.51 6.08
C ILE A 71 -5.55 9.42 7.49
N ALA A 72 -6.14 8.59 8.35
CA ALA A 72 -5.67 8.42 9.73
C ALA A 72 -4.21 7.95 9.77
N ILE A 73 -3.87 6.97 8.93
CA ILE A 73 -2.53 6.41 8.82
C ILE A 73 -1.54 7.43 8.25
N GLY A 74 -1.95 8.17 7.20
CA GLY A 74 -1.12 9.22 6.60
C GLY A 74 -0.73 10.29 7.62
N LYS A 75 -1.69 10.75 8.42
CA LYS A 75 -1.45 11.70 9.53
C LYS A 75 -0.49 11.12 10.57
N ALA A 76 -0.71 9.87 10.99
CA ALA A 76 0.12 9.24 12.01
C ALA A 76 1.59 9.08 11.57
N PHE A 77 1.86 8.72 10.31
CA PHE A 77 3.23 8.71 9.78
C PHE A 77 3.85 10.10 9.71
N ALA A 78 3.10 11.12 9.27
CA ALA A 78 3.61 12.49 9.22
C ALA A 78 3.98 13.03 10.62
N GLU A 79 3.23 12.69 11.66
CA GLU A 79 3.56 13.03 13.05
C GLU A 79 4.88 12.39 13.52
N LYS A 80 5.24 11.21 12.97
CA LYS A 80 6.51 10.51 13.22
C LYS A 80 7.66 10.97 12.31
N GLY A 81 7.45 11.99 11.48
CA GLY A 81 8.47 12.54 10.58
C GLY A 81 8.60 11.83 9.24
N ILE A 82 7.69 10.91 8.91
CA ILE A 82 7.66 10.15 7.66
C ILE A 82 6.61 10.79 6.74
N ALA A 83 7.01 11.21 5.54
CA ALA A 83 6.06 11.73 4.58
C ALA A 83 5.13 10.62 4.08
N ALA A 84 3.82 10.84 4.13
CA ALA A 84 2.85 9.85 3.71
C ALA A 84 2.03 10.32 2.50
N PHE A 85 1.78 9.38 1.59
CA PHE A 85 1.10 9.57 0.33
C PHE A 85 -0.04 8.56 0.24
N VAL A 86 -1.27 9.01 0.52
CA VAL A 86 -2.44 8.13 0.54
C VAL A 86 -2.98 7.99 -0.88
N LEU A 87 -2.97 6.77 -1.39
CA LEU A 87 -3.41 6.46 -2.73
C LEU A 87 -4.91 6.17 -2.78
N LYS A 88 -5.64 7.00 -3.50
CA LYS A 88 -6.96 6.65 -3.99
C LYS A 88 -6.77 5.97 -5.35
N TYR A 89 -6.66 4.65 -5.36
CA TYR A 89 -6.51 3.88 -6.59
C TYR A 89 -7.88 3.59 -7.24
N ARG A 90 -7.89 3.38 -8.54
CA ARG A 90 -9.11 2.99 -9.28
C ARG A 90 -9.60 1.63 -8.83
N LEU A 91 -10.87 1.54 -8.48
CA LEU A 91 -11.52 0.25 -8.23
C LEU A 91 -11.64 -0.53 -9.54
N PRO A 92 -11.41 -1.86 -9.52
CA PRO A 92 -11.44 -2.70 -10.73
C PRO A 92 -12.84 -2.78 -11.35
N LYS A 93 -13.08 -2.03 -12.43
CA LYS A 93 -14.35 -2.01 -13.16
C LYS A 93 -14.12 -2.36 -14.63
N ARG A 94 -14.87 -3.33 -15.17
CA ARG A 94 -14.78 -3.75 -16.58
C ARG A 94 -15.19 -2.63 -17.54
N GLU A 95 -16.16 -1.83 -17.13
CA GLU A 95 -16.74 -0.76 -17.91
C GLU A 95 -15.75 0.39 -18.17
N THR A 96 -14.80 0.57 -17.27
CA THR A 96 -13.86 1.70 -17.31
C THR A 96 -12.42 1.30 -17.61
N MET A 97 -12.10 0.01 -17.60
CA MET A 97 -10.73 -0.48 -17.77
C MET A 97 -10.61 -1.55 -18.85
N ARG A 98 -9.55 -1.48 -19.65
CA ARG A 98 -9.22 -2.51 -20.67
C ARG A 98 -8.98 -3.88 -20.02
N ASP A 99 -8.22 -3.92 -18.92
CA ASP A 99 -8.07 -5.06 -18.03
C ASP A 99 -8.13 -4.57 -16.59
N LYS A 100 -9.25 -4.84 -15.93
CA LYS A 100 -9.51 -4.34 -14.59
C LYS A 100 -8.51 -4.85 -13.53
N SER A 101 -7.91 -6.02 -13.75
CA SER A 101 -7.01 -6.64 -12.78
C SER A 101 -5.68 -5.86 -12.63
N PHE A 102 -5.27 -5.14 -13.67
CA PHE A 102 -4.06 -4.34 -13.62
C PHE A 102 -4.30 -2.87 -13.25
N GLY A 103 -5.54 -2.38 -13.27
CA GLY A 103 -5.85 -0.98 -12.98
C GLY A 103 -5.26 -0.49 -11.66
N PRO A 104 -5.50 -1.16 -10.51
CA PRO A 104 -4.90 -0.79 -9.23
C PRO A 104 -3.36 -0.82 -9.24
N LEU A 105 -2.74 -1.84 -9.85
CA LEU A 105 -1.27 -1.95 -9.95
C LEU A 105 -0.67 -0.81 -10.79
N ILE A 106 -1.31 -0.45 -11.90
CA ILE A 106 -0.92 0.70 -12.73
C ILE A 106 -0.90 1.98 -11.88
N ASP A 107 -1.92 2.19 -11.06
CA ASP A 107 -2.00 3.37 -10.19
C ASP A 107 -0.94 3.33 -9.07
N ALA A 108 -0.69 2.17 -8.47
CA ALA A 108 0.34 2.02 -7.45
C ALA A 108 1.76 2.26 -8.02
N GLN A 109 2.05 1.77 -9.23
CA GLN A 109 3.32 2.05 -9.91
C GLN A 109 3.46 3.54 -10.25
N GLN A 110 2.38 4.18 -10.72
CA GLN A 110 2.40 5.61 -10.98
C GLN A 110 2.63 6.42 -9.70
N ALA A 111 2.03 6.02 -8.59
CA ALA A 111 2.25 6.66 -7.29
C ALA A 111 3.73 6.58 -6.87
N MET A 112 4.36 5.42 -6.97
CA MET A 112 5.81 5.26 -6.71
C MET A 112 6.64 6.18 -7.60
N LYS A 113 6.34 6.23 -8.90
CA LYS A 113 7.00 7.12 -9.84
C LYS A 113 6.85 8.59 -9.45
N VAL A 114 5.63 9.04 -9.14
CA VAL A 114 5.35 10.43 -8.72
C VAL A 114 6.12 10.79 -7.45
N ILE A 115 6.11 9.93 -6.44
CA ILE A 115 6.83 10.16 -5.18
C ILE A 115 8.33 10.33 -5.44
N ARG A 116 8.95 9.42 -6.18
CA ARG A 116 10.39 9.47 -6.47
C ARG A 116 10.79 10.62 -7.38
N SER A 117 9.97 10.94 -8.38
CA SER A 117 10.22 12.09 -9.28
C SER A 117 10.18 13.43 -8.55
N ASN A 118 9.42 13.52 -7.46
CA ASN A 118 9.28 14.74 -6.67
C ASN A 118 10.06 14.71 -5.35
N ALA A 119 10.95 13.75 -5.16
CA ALA A 119 11.66 13.56 -3.90
C ALA A 119 12.38 14.83 -3.43
N VAL A 120 13.04 15.55 -4.31
CA VAL A 120 13.73 16.81 -4.00
C VAL A 120 12.74 17.88 -3.49
N ASN A 121 11.59 18.04 -4.19
CA ASN A 121 10.58 19.05 -3.85
C ASN A 121 9.94 18.78 -2.49
N TRP A 122 9.86 17.53 -2.06
CA TRP A 122 9.25 17.10 -0.80
C TRP A 122 10.28 16.76 0.29
N ASN A 123 11.56 17.07 0.06
CA ASN A 123 12.66 16.79 0.99
C ASN A 123 12.73 15.31 1.39
N LEU A 124 12.65 14.41 0.40
CA LEU A 124 12.69 12.96 0.57
C LEU A 124 14.00 12.39 0.05
N ASN A 125 14.39 11.24 0.63
CA ASN A 125 15.39 10.38 0.04
C ASN A 125 14.70 9.40 -0.92
N PRO A 126 14.96 9.45 -2.24
CA PRO A 126 14.32 8.55 -3.21
C PRO A 126 14.67 7.07 -3.02
N ALA A 127 15.66 6.73 -2.20
CA ALA A 127 16.02 5.37 -1.82
C ALA A 127 15.36 4.92 -0.49
N LYS A 128 14.42 5.71 0.06
CA LYS A 128 13.67 5.40 1.29
C LYS A 128 12.16 5.58 1.09
N VAL A 129 11.61 4.91 0.08
CA VAL A 129 10.18 4.97 -0.25
C VAL A 129 9.57 3.59 -0.06
N GLY A 130 8.87 3.41 1.06
CA GLY A 130 8.14 2.18 1.37
C GLY A 130 6.68 2.22 0.97
N VAL A 131 6.02 1.07 1.13
CA VAL A 131 4.57 0.93 0.95
C VAL A 131 3.96 0.25 2.17
N ILE A 132 2.82 0.78 2.62
CA ILE A 132 1.95 0.10 3.59
C ILE A 132 0.60 -0.19 2.94
N GLY A 133 0.09 -1.41 3.13
CA GLY A 133 -1.22 -1.80 2.61
C GLY A 133 -2.04 -2.61 3.59
N TYR A 134 -3.34 -2.36 3.58
CA TYR A 134 -4.32 -2.97 4.47
C TYR A 134 -5.25 -3.89 3.70
N SER A 135 -5.52 -5.11 4.17
CA SER A 135 -6.50 -6.03 3.57
C SER A 135 -6.27 -6.21 2.05
N ALA A 136 -7.23 -5.85 1.20
CA ALA A 136 -7.06 -5.81 -0.25
C ALA A 136 -6.00 -4.79 -0.72
N GLY A 137 -5.80 -3.70 0.03
CA GLY A 137 -4.67 -2.78 -0.18
C GLY A 137 -3.33 -3.43 0.14
N GLY A 138 -3.29 -4.37 1.09
CA GLY A 138 -2.15 -5.25 1.35
C GLY A 138 -1.84 -6.17 0.18
N HIS A 139 -2.88 -6.67 -0.49
CA HIS A 139 -2.71 -7.39 -1.75
C HIS A 139 -2.09 -6.48 -2.82
N LEU A 140 -2.59 -5.26 -2.98
CA LEU A 140 -2.03 -4.32 -3.96
C LEU A 140 -0.58 -3.93 -3.61
N ALA A 141 -0.27 -3.71 -2.33
CA ALA A 141 1.09 -3.41 -1.87
C ALA A 141 2.06 -4.58 -2.15
N SER A 142 1.66 -5.82 -1.84
CA SER A 142 2.46 -7.01 -2.14
C SER A 142 2.56 -7.27 -3.66
N THR A 143 1.50 -6.99 -4.44
CA THR A 143 1.57 -7.03 -5.91
C THR A 143 2.57 -6.00 -6.45
N LEU A 144 2.57 -4.78 -5.94
CA LEU A 144 3.56 -3.77 -6.30
C LEU A 144 4.99 -4.26 -5.99
N GLY A 145 5.20 -4.85 -4.80
CA GLY A 145 6.50 -5.33 -4.34
C GLY A 145 6.98 -6.63 -4.99
N THR A 146 6.14 -7.34 -5.73
CA THR A 146 6.52 -8.57 -6.46
C THR A 146 6.53 -8.38 -7.97
N HIS A 147 5.82 -7.37 -8.50
CA HIS A 147 5.69 -7.12 -9.95
C HIS A 147 6.43 -5.84 -10.42
N PHE A 148 7.26 -5.25 -9.60
CA PHE A 148 7.95 -3.98 -9.88
C PHE A 148 8.89 -4.03 -11.10
N SER A 149 9.41 -5.20 -11.43
CA SER A 149 10.35 -5.38 -12.56
C SER A 149 9.71 -5.14 -13.92
N LYS A 150 8.38 -5.28 -14.02
CA LYS A 150 7.62 -4.97 -15.22
C LYS A 150 6.89 -3.64 -15.04
N SER A 151 7.20 -2.66 -15.88
CA SER A 151 6.47 -1.39 -15.91
C SER A 151 5.17 -1.52 -16.69
N TYR A 152 4.05 -1.19 -16.06
CA TYR A 152 2.73 -1.09 -16.68
C TYR A 152 2.34 0.36 -17.00
N ILE A 153 3.26 1.31 -16.74
CA ILE A 153 3.13 2.74 -16.98
C ILE A 153 4.24 3.23 -17.93
N PRO A 154 4.10 4.37 -18.58
CA PRO A 154 5.21 5.03 -19.25
C PRO A 154 6.31 5.41 -18.24
N ASN A 155 7.49 4.83 -18.40
CA ASN A 155 8.63 5.04 -17.48
C ASN A 155 9.95 5.21 -18.25
N LYS A 156 10.00 6.23 -19.11
CA LYS A 156 11.17 6.51 -19.97
C LYS A 156 12.43 6.87 -19.18
N ASP A 157 12.23 7.46 -18.00
CA ASP A 157 13.32 7.89 -17.11
C ASP A 157 13.87 6.75 -16.25
N ASN A 158 13.36 5.54 -16.41
CA ASN A 158 13.75 4.34 -15.66
C ASN A 158 13.71 4.53 -14.12
N ILE A 159 12.73 5.29 -13.62
CA ILE A 159 12.53 5.48 -12.18
C ILE A 159 12.15 4.14 -11.57
N SER A 160 12.80 3.76 -10.47
CA SER A 160 12.49 2.51 -9.78
C SER A 160 11.04 2.49 -9.30
N LEU A 161 10.31 1.45 -9.68
CA LEU A 161 8.93 1.20 -9.23
C LEU A 161 8.88 0.25 -8.03
N ARG A 162 10.05 -0.29 -7.62
CA ARG A 162 10.20 -1.19 -6.47
C ARG A 162 10.09 -0.37 -5.19
N PRO A 163 9.21 -0.70 -4.24
CA PRO A 163 9.28 -0.17 -2.88
C PRO A 163 10.61 -0.55 -2.22
N ASP A 164 11.15 0.30 -1.35
CA ASP A 164 12.37 -0.04 -0.63
C ASP A 164 12.09 -0.99 0.53
N PHE A 165 10.88 -0.94 1.10
CA PHE A 165 10.34 -1.89 2.09
C PHE A 165 8.81 -1.98 1.98
N MET A 166 8.22 -3.02 2.58
CA MET A 166 6.77 -3.22 2.64
C MET A 166 6.29 -3.41 4.07
N ILE A 167 5.10 -2.86 4.36
CA ILE A 167 4.33 -3.14 5.60
C ILE A 167 2.96 -3.65 5.17
N LEU A 168 2.62 -4.86 5.55
CA LEU A 168 1.40 -5.54 5.15
C LEU A 168 0.54 -5.86 6.38
N VAL A 169 -0.64 -5.26 6.43
CA VAL A 169 -1.54 -5.31 7.59
C VAL A 169 -2.76 -6.16 7.23
N TYR A 170 -2.94 -7.29 7.88
CA TYR A 170 -3.95 -8.32 7.57
C TYR A 170 -4.20 -8.49 6.05
N PRO A 171 -3.12 -8.68 5.26
CA PRO A 171 -3.21 -8.60 3.81
C PRO A 171 -3.96 -9.78 3.22
N VAL A 172 -4.73 -9.55 2.16
CA VAL A 172 -4.99 -10.58 1.18
C VAL A 172 -3.68 -10.81 0.41
N ILE A 173 -3.31 -12.07 0.16
CA ILE A 173 -2.08 -12.44 -0.55
C ILE A 173 -2.37 -13.38 -1.70
N SER A 174 -3.02 -14.50 -1.40
CA SER A 174 -3.33 -15.53 -2.37
C SER A 174 -4.64 -15.26 -3.09
N MET A 175 -4.70 -15.58 -4.37
CA MET A 175 -5.93 -15.64 -5.17
C MET A 175 -6.43 -17.07 -5.37
N ASN A 176 -5.79 -18.06 -4.74
CA ASN A 176 -6.23 -19.45 -4.73
C ASN A 176 -7.53 -19.59 -3.92
N ASP A 177 -8.52 -20.32 -4.43
CA ASP A 177 -9.84 -20.49 -3.81
C ASP A 177 -9.82 -21.07 -2.39
N GLN A 178 -8.78 -21.82 -2.05
CA GLN A 178 -8.62 -22.41 -0.71
C GLN A 178 -8.17 -21.40 0.36
N LEU A 179 -7.67 -20.23 -0.04
CA LEU A 179 -7.06 -19.26 0.90
C LEU A 179 -7.52 -17.83 0.66
N THR A 180 -7.99 -17.50 -0.53
CA THR A 180 -8.30 -16.11 -0.91
C THR A 180 -9.45 -15.52 -0.10
N HIS A 181 -9.44 -14.21 0.09
CA HIS A 181 -10.67 -13.48 0.38
C HIS A 181 -11.49 -13.40 -0.92
N MET A 182 -12.57 -14.19 -1.01
CA MET A 182 -13.33 -14.37 -2.25
C MET A 182 -13.86 -13.05 -2.82
N GLY A 183 -14.31 -12.13 -1.99
CA GLY A 183 -14.77 -10.80 -2.43
C GLY A 183 -13.66 -10.04 -3.19
N SER A 184 -12.44 -10.01 -2.65
CA SER A 184 -11.30 -9.37 -3.31
C SER A 184 -10.94 -10.02 -4.64
N LYS A 185 -10.95 -11.36 -4.70
CA LYS A 185 -10.70 -12.10 -5.92
C LYS A 185 -11.72 -11.79 -7.02
N ILE A 186 -13.00 -11.85 -6.70
CA ILE A 186 -14.08 -11.57 -7.66
C ILE A 186 -13.99 -10.11 -8.16
N ASN A 187 -13.81 -9.18 -7.26
CA ASN A 187 -13.69 -7.77 -7.63
C ASN A 187 -12.50 -7.52 -8.55
N LEU A 188 -11.32 -8.07 -8.22
CA LEU A 188 -10.11 -7.85 -9.01
C LEU A 188 -10.10 -8.68 -10.31
N LEU A 189 -10.33 -9.98 -10.21
CA LEU A 189 -10.11 -10.93 -11.32
C LEU A 189 -11.40 -11.30 -12.06
N GLY A 190 -12.55 -11.25 -11.39
CA GLY A 190 -13.83 -11.74 -11.90
C GLY A 190 -14.24 -13.07 -11.28
N MET A 191 -15.43 -13.57 -11.66
CA MET A 191 -16.01 -14.80 -11.11
C MET A 191 -15.23 -16.06 -11.53
N GLU A 192 -14.78 -16.10 -12.77
CA GLU A 192 -14.11 -17.26 -13.37
C GLU A 192 -12.79 -16.82 -14.05
N PRO A 193 -11.78 -16.42 -13.27
CA PRO A 193 -10.50 -16.02 -13.82
C PRO A 193 -9.73 -17.24 -14.35
N ALA A 194 -8.97 -17.05 -15.43
CA ALA A 194 -8.02 -18.06 -15.93
C ALA A 194 -7.00 -18.42 -14.82
N LYS A 195 -6.58 -19.68 -14.78
CA LYS A 195 -5.64 -20.21 -13.76
C LYS A 195 -4.32 -19.43 -13.74
N GLU A 196 -3.83 -19.04 -14.91
CA GLU A 196 -2.61 -18.24 -15.08
C GLU A 196 -2.76 -16.85 -14.41
N LYS A 197 -3.96 -16.26 -14.46
CA LYS A 197 -4.25 -14.98 -13.82
C LYS A 197 -4.37 -15.15 -12.30
N VAL A 198 -4.97 -16.22 -11.82
CA VAL A 198 -4.98 -16.58 -10.40
C VAL A 198 -3.54 -16.74 -9.89
N ALA A 199 -2.71 -17.50 -10.59
CA ALA A 199 -1.31 -17.69 -10.22
C ALA A 199 -0.51 -16.37 -10.27
N LEU A 200 -0.73 -15.52 -11.28
CA LEU A 200 -0.05 -14.25 -11.43
C LEU A 200 -0.34 -13.29 -10.25
N PHE A 201 -1.58 -13.27 -9.77
CA PHE A 201 -1.99 -12.40 -8.66
C PHE A 201 -1.97 -13.10 -7.28
N SER A 202 -1.50 -14.34 -7.20
CA SER A 202 -1.14 -15.00 -5.93
C SER A 202 0.29 -14.62 -5.58
N ASN A 203 0.42 -13.59 -4.73
CA ASN A 203 1.70 -12.91 -4.51
C ASN A 203 2.75 -13.79 -3.81
N GLU A 204 2.35 -14.80 -3.05
CA GLU A 204 3.23 -15.82 -2.47
C GLU A 204 3.99 -16.62 -3.53
N LEU A 205 3.44 -16.72 -4.75
CA LEU A 205 4.06 -17.40 -5.89
C LEU A 205 5.00 -16.48 -6.68
N GLN A 206 4.98 -15.17 -6.43
CA GLN A 206 5.72 -14.15 -7.17
C GLN A 206 6.94 -13.61 -6.40
N VAL A 207 7.15 -14.09 -5.19
CA VAL A 207 8.30 -13.69 -4.36
C VAL A 207 9.60 -14.11 -5.02
N SER A 208 10.54 -13.19 -5.09
CA SER A 208 11.92 -13.41 -5.55
C SER A 208 12.92 -12.83 -4.54
N LYS A 209 14.19 -13.08 -4.71
CA LYS A 209 15.26 -12.47 -3.89
C LYS A 209 15.30 -10.94 -3.97
N GLU A 210 14.68 -10.35 -4.99
CA GLU A 210 14.60 -8.91 -5.21
C GLU A 210 13.35 -8.30 -4.54
N THR A 211 12.45 -9.13 -3.99
CA THR A 211 11.28 -8.64 -3.24
C THR A 211 11.76 -7.80 -2.05
N PRO A 212 11.12 -6.65 -1.74
CA PRO A 212 11.54 -5.80 -0.63
C PRO A 212 11.48 -6.48 0.73
N PRO A 213 12.32 -6.09 1.71
CA PRO A 213 12.14 -6.49 3.11
C PRO A 213 10.74 -6.13 3.58
N THR A 214 10.12 -7.03 4.36
CA THR A 214 8.68 -6.98 4.60
C THR A 214 8.31 -7.20 6.06
N TYR A 215 7.51 -6.29 6.62
CA TYR A 215 6.82 -6.47 7.88
C TYR A 215 5.39 -6.92 7.62
N LEU A 216 4.94 -7.97 8.33
CA LEU A 216 3.56 -8.45 8.29
C LEU A 216 2.94 -8.43 9.68
N THR A 217 1.67 -8.08 9.77
CA THR A 217 0.91 -8.20 11.02
C THR A 217 -0.52 -8.67 10.75
N HIS A 218 -1.03 -9.57 11.60
CA HIS A 218 -2.35 -10.21 11.42
C HIS A 218 -2.92 -10.70 12.75
N CYS A 219 -4.23 -10.86 12.85
CA CYS A 219 -4.86 -11.58 13.96
C CYS A 219 -5.17 -13.03 13.60
N GLY A 220 -4.91 -13.94 14.52
CA GLY A 220 -5.19 -15.37 14.34
C GLY A 220 -6.67 -15.73 14.27
N ASP A 221 -7.55 -14.84 14.77
CA ASP A 221 -9.00 -15.00 14.77
C ASP A 221 -9.70 -14.20 13.65
N ASP A 222 -8.95 -13.71 12.64
CA ASP A 222 -9.51 -12.95 11.52
C ASP A 222 -10.46 -13.83 10.70
N GLN A 223 -11.75 -13.43 10.66
CA GLN A 223 -12.82 -14.17 9.97
C GLN A 223 -13.09 -13.64 8.55
N VAL A 224 -12.39 -12.59 8.12
CA VAL A 224 -12.55 -11.98 6.79
C VAL A 224 -11.42 -12.41 5.87
N VAL A 225 -10.18 -12.27 6.35
CA VAL A 225 -8.97 -12.70 5.63
C VAL A 225 -8.23 -13.69 6.50
N ASP A 226 -8.18 -14.95 6.06
CA ASP A 226 -7.49 -16.01 6.80
C ASP A 226 -6.02 -15.63 7.05
N VAL A 227 -5.58 -15.75 8.30
CA VAL A 227 -4.22 -15.44 8.76
C VAL A 227 -3.13 -16.18 7.96
N ASN A 228 -3.47 -17.33 7.38
CA ASN A 228 -2.57 -18.07 6.51
C ASN A 228 -2.13 -17.28 5.27
N ASN A 229 -2.85 -16.24 4.83
CA ASN A 229 -2.35 -15.31 3.81
C ASN A 229 -1.00 -14.71 4.22
N SER A 230 -0.89 -14.18 5.45
CA SER A 230 0.37 -13.63 5.97
C SER A 230 1.43 -14.71 6.17
N ILE A 231 1.03 -15.90 6.65
CA ILE A 231 1.96 -17.00 6.92
C ILE A 231 2.60 -17.51 5.62
N VAL A 232 1.82 -17.78 4.57
CA VAL A 232 2.38 -18.29 3.31
C VAL A 232 3.27 -17.26 2.62
N PHE A 233 2.95 -15.96 2.73
CA PHE A 233 3.80 -14.90 2.18
C PHE A 233 5.13 -14.80 2.94
N TYR A 234 5.08 -14.82 4.27
CA TYR A 234 6.29 -14.86 5.10
C TYR A 234 7.18 -16.05 4.76
N GLN A 235 6.59 -17.26 4.62
CA GLN A 235 7.34 -18.46 4.23
C GLN A 235 7.98 -18.31 2.84
N ALA A 236 7.27 -17.70 1.89
CA ALA A 236 7.80 -17.43 0.55
C ALA A 236 8.97 -16.42 0.60
N LEU A 237 8.88 -15.36 1.42
CA LEU A 237 9.97 -14.41 1.66
C LEU A 237 11.19 -15.12 2.23
N GLN A 238 11.04 -15.89 3.32
CA GLN A 238 12.13 -16.65 3.94
C GLN A 238 12.80 -17.62 2.95
N LYS A 239 12.00 -18.35 2.16
CA LYS A 239 12.52 -19.29 1.15
C LYS A 239 13.38 -18.59 0.09
N ASN A 240 13.11 -17.33 -0.20
CA ASN A 240 13.85 -16.53 -1.18
C ASN A 240 14.97 -15.67 -0.54
N GLY A 241 15.23 -15.82 0.77
CA GLY A 241 16.27 -15.07 1.48
C GLY A 241 15.97 -13.58 1.64
N VAL A 242 14.69 -13.22 1.68
CA VAL A 242 14.23 -11.84 1.91
C VAL A 242 14.00 -11.64 3.40
N ASP A 243 14.54 -10.56 3.96
CA ASP A 243 14.32 -10.20 5.38
C ASP A 243 12.84 -9.91 5.63
N ALA A 244 12.26 -10.58 6.62
CA ALA A 244 10.85 -10.44 6.94
C ALA A 244 10.55 -10.66 8.42
N GLU A 245 9.59 -9.89 8.93
CA GLU A 245 9.01 -10.06 10.26
C GLU A 245 7.51 -10.38 10.15
N LEU A 246 7.04 -11.34 10.96
CA LEU A 246 5.63 -11.68 11.07
C LEU A 246 5.17 -11.56 12.51
N HIS A 247 4.25 -10.63 12.77
CA HIS A 247 3.67 -10.38 14.08
C HIS A 247 2.22 -10.86 14.11
N LEU A 248 1.93 -11.87 14.90
CA LEU A 248 0.59 -12.44 15.04
C LEU A 248 0.00 -12.11 16.41
N PHE A 249 -1.20 -11.54 16.38
CA PHE A 249 -2.01 -11.33 17.58
C PHE A 249 -3.02 -12.46 17.72
N PRO A 250 -3.28 -12.96 18.96
CA PRO A 250 -4.18 -14.09 19.14
C PRO A 250 -5.64 -13.74 18.84
N LYS A 251 -6.03 -12.46 19.08
CA LYS A 251 -7.39 -11.96 18.91
C LYS A 251 -7.40 -10.52 18.41
N GLY A 252 -8.48 -10.14 17.73
CA GLY A 252 -8.70 -8.78 17.22
C GLY A 252 -9.56 -8.76 15.98
N ASN A 253 -9.72 -9.89 15.29
CA ASN A 253 -10.46 -10.02 14.04
C ASN A 253 -9.92 -9.07 12.95
N HIS A 254 -10.60 -8.95 11.82
CA HIS A 254 -10.24 -8.03 10.74
C HIS A 254 -10.36 -6.57 11.19
N GLY A 255 -9.43 -5.69 10.77
CA GLY A 255 -9.43 -4.28 11.17
C GLY A 255 -8.98 -4.03 12.62
N PHE A 256 -8.23 -4.95 13.23
CA PHE A 256 -7.80 -4.84 14.63
C PHE A 256 -7.00 -3.55 14.91
N THR A 257 -6.26 -3.04 13.95
CA THR A 257 -5.46 -1.82 14.09
C THR A 257 -6.31 -0.56 14.35
N GLN A 258 -7.59 -0.59 14.01
CA GLN A 258 -8.53 0.50 14.28
C GLN A 258 -9.03 0.50 15.75
N ARG A 259 -8.78 -0.59 16.48
CA ARG A 259 -9.26 -0.78 17.87
C ARG A 259 -8.14 -0.72 18.90
N LEU A 260 -6.89 -0.82 18.45
CA LEU A 260 -5.71 -0.67 19.30
C LEU A 260 -5.22 0.77 19.27
N PRO A 261 -4.55 1.24 20.33
CA PRO A 261 -3.80 2.50 20.27
C PRO A 261 -2.85 2.49 19.09
N VAL A 262 -2.73 3.64 18.42
CA VAL A 262 -1.83 3.79 17.24
C VAL A 262 -0.40 3.36 17.56
N SER A 263 0.08 3.62 18.79
CA SER A 263 1.40 3.21 19.25
C SER A 263 1.58 1.70 19.27
N GLU A 264 0.58 0.93 19.69
CA GLU A 264 0.69 -0.54 19.72
C GLU A 264 0.80 -1.16 18.33
N CYS A 265 0.19 -0.53 17.33
CA CYS A 265 0.27 -0.98 15.94
C CYS A 265 1.51 -0.43 15.22
N MET A 266 1.82 0.85 15.45
CA MET A 266 2.84 1.57 14.67
C MET A 266 4.25 1.39 15.22
N ASP A 267 4.46 1.31 16.53
CA ASP A 267 5.80 1.21 17.10
C ASP A 267 6.56 -0.05 16.64
N PRO A 268 5.95 -1.25 16.51
CA PRO A 268 6.63 -2.39 15.89
C PRO A 268 7.02 -2.17 14.43
N MET A 269 6.15 -1.49 13.64
CA MET A 269 6.43 -1.14 12.24
C MET A 269 7.62 -0.19 12.14
N LEU A 270 7.67 0.86 12.97
CA LEU A 270 8.79 1.80 13.06
C LEU A 270 10.07 1.11 13.53
N GLY A 271 9.95 0.16 14.45
CA GLY A 271 11.05 -0.70 14.88
C GLY A 271 11.66 -1.50 13.73
N PHE A 272 10.83 -2.14 12.92
CA PHE A 272 11.24 -2.82 11.69
C PHE A 272 11.93 -1.84 10.72
N MET A 273 11.28 -0.72 10.39
CA MET A 273 11.87 0.27 9.49
C MET A 273 13.26 0.72 9.95
N LYS A 274 13.44 0.96 11.25
CA LYS A 274 14.73 1.35 11.83
C LYS A 274 15.79 0.25 11.71
N ARG A 275 15.44 -1.02 11.90
CA ARG A 275 16.38 -2.16 11.72
C ARG A 275 16.84 -2.31 10.29
N GLU A 276 15.92 -2.04 9.32
CA GLU A 276 16.21 -2.08 7.88
C GLU A 276 16.89 -0.79 7.36
N GLY A 277 17.15 0.21 8.22
CA GLY A 277 17.87 1.44 7.85
C GLY A 277 17.00 2.56 7.25
N PHE A 278 15.68 2.48 7.44
CA PHE A 278 14.71 3.46 6.94
C PHE A 278 14.27 4.49 7.97
#